data_ba52f3b88e687fb689573ee1e0cb7ed6
#
_entry.id   ba52f3b88e687fb689573ee1e0cb7ed6
#
_cell.length_a   1.000
_cell.length_b   1.000
_cell.length_c   1.000
_cell.angle_alpha   90.00
_cell.angle_beta   90.00
_cell.angle_gamma   90.00
#
_symmetry.space_group_name_H-M   'P 1'
#
loop_
_entity.id
_entity.type
_entity.pdbx_description
1 polymer ?
#
loop_
_entity_poly.entity_id
_entity_poly.type
_entity_poly.pdbx_seq_one_letter_code
_entity_poly.pdbx_strand_id
1 'polypeptide(L)'
;MQEKMRYLKPVLEPIQNRMKNATTNEEKMAAQSELMQAQRENGLSLMGGIGCLPLLIQFPFFSALYYAARYTPGVLKDDFLWFNLGHRDFPLIIIIAALYYFQSWLSIQQVPEEQRKQMAATMYSMPIMMIFFGISSPAAVILYWLVGGIFSIIQQLITNYIIKPRLKEKVAEEFKKNPPKAPRTTPNKRKDVTPKNTQAIANKAKKNRNAGKQNRK
;
A
#
# COMPACT_ATOMS: atom_id res chain seq x y z
N MET A 1 4.27 -13.11 -1.00
CA MET A 1 4.58 -12.14 0.05
C MET A 1 3.87 -12.47 1.38
N GLN A 2 2.55 -12.61 1.41
CA GLN A 2 1.80 -12.95 2.64
C GLN A 2 2.27 -14.25 3.32
N GLU A 3 2.56 -15.31 2.57
CA GLU A 3 3.04 -16.56 3.16
C GLU A 3 4.43 -16.40 3.80
N LYS A 4 5.34 -15.64 3.20
CA LYS A 4 6.64 -15.33 3.81
C LYS A 4 6.46 -14.53 5.11
N MET A 5 5.51 -13.58 5.15
CA MET A 5 5.21 -12.82 6.37
C MET A 5 4.72 -13.72 7.53
N ARG A 6 3.98 -14.80 7.24
CA ARG A 6 3.56 -15.76 8.28
C ARG A 6 4.76 -16.48 8.93
N TYR A 7 5.73 -16.90 8.11
CA TYR A 7 6.95 -17.53 8.63
C TYR A 7 7.84 -16.55 9.41
N LEU A 8 7.80 -15.27 9.03
CA LEU A 8 8.55 -14.21 9.73
C LEU A 8 7.81 -13.63 10.93
N LYS A 9 6.59 -14.07 11.20
CA LYS A 9 5.78 -13.59 12.34
C LYS A 9 6.58 -13.55 13.66
N PRO A 10 7.27 -14.64 14.10
CA PRO A 10 7.99 -14.63 15.37
C PRO A 10 9.09 -13.56 15.44
N VAL A 11 9.65 -13.15 14.29
CA VAL A 11 10.67 -12.10 14.20
C VAL A 11 10.06 -10.71 14.15
N LEU A 12 8.92 -10.57 13.47
CA LEU A 12 8.29 -9.25 13.23
C LEU A 12 7.34 -8.82 14.36
N GLU A 13 6.71 -9.77 15.04
CA GLU A 13 5.73 -9.50 16.10
C GLU A 13 6.30 -8.69 17.29
N PRO A 14 7.50 -8.98 17.83
CA PRO A 14 8.09 -8.19 18.91
C PRO A 14 8.32 -6.72 18.48
N ILE A 15 8.71 -6.49 17.22
CA ILE A 15 8.94 -5.14 16.71
C ILE A 15 7.61 -4.40 16.54
N GLN A 16 6.58 -5.09 16.01
CA GLN A 16 5.25 -4.51 15.86
C GLN A 16 4.62 -4.17 17.23
N ASN A 17 4.83 -5.00 18.24
CA ASN A 17 4.35 -4.74 19.59
C ASN A 17 5.07 -3.53 20.22
N ARG A 18 6.39 -3.39 20.01
CA ARG A 18 7.12 -2.18 20.41
C ARG A 18 6.58 -0.94 19.70
N MET A 19 6.28 -1.02 18.39
CA MET A 19 5.71 0.09 17.63
C MET A 19 4.31 0.48 18.14
N LYS A 20 3.47 -0.49 18.56
CA LYS A 20 2.14 -0.23 19.13
C LYS A 20 2.22 0.42 20.51
N ASN A 21 3.17 0.00 21.33
CA ASN A 21 3.34 0.45 22.71
C ASN A 21 4.23 1.70 22.83
N ALA A 22 4.80 2.16 21.72
CA ALA A 22 5.63 3.35 21.68
C ALA A 22 4.81 4.60 22.02
N THR A 23 5.27 5.36 23.00
CA THR A 23 4.63 6.58 23.47
C THR A 23 5.14 7.82 22.74
N THR A 24 6.40 7.78 22.28
CA THR A 24 7.03 8.89 21.57
C THR A 24 7.08 8.64 20.07
N ASN A 25 7.09 9.72 19.28
CA ASN A 25 7.24 9.63 17.83
C ASN A 25 8.60 9.07 17.42
N GLU A 26 9.64 9.33 18.21
CA GLU A 26 10.99 8.79 17.97
C GLU A 26 11.03 7.28 18.11
N GLU A 27 10.41 6.74 19.16
CA GLU A 27 10.28 5.29 19.35
C GLU A 27 9.48 4.62 18.23
N LYS A 28 8.40 5.24 17.77
CA LYS A 28 7.61 4.75 16.64
C LYS A 28 8.43 4.70 15.36
N MET A 29 9.18 5.76 15.06
CA MET A 29 10.04 5.82 13.87
C MET A 29 11.18 4.81 13.97
N ALA A 30 11.78 4.64 15.15
CA ALA A 30 12.83 3.65 15.38
C ALA A 30 12.29 2.22 15.16
N ALA A 31 11.15 1.87 15.75
CA ALA A 31 10.52 0.57 15.57
C ALA A 31 10.09 0.34 14.11
N GLN A 32 9.60 1.37 13.42
CA GLN A 32 9.25 1.28 12.00
C GLN A 32 10.48 1.06 11.11
N SER A 33 11.60 1.73 11.40
CA SER A 33 12.85 1.52 10.66
C SER A 33 13.41 0.12 10.87
N GLU A 34 13.34 -0.39 12.10
CA GLU A 34 13.72 -1.76 12.43
C GLU A 34 12.84 -2.81 11.73
N LEU A 35 11.52 -2.56 11.68
CA LEU A 35 10.57 -3.41 10.96
C LEU A 35 10.92 -3.49 9.46
N MET A 36 11.20 -2.34 8.84
CA MET A 36 11.60 -2.29 7.44
C MET A 36 12.94 -3.00 7.18
N GLN A 37 13.89 -2.87 8.11
CA GLN A 37 15.18 -3.55 8.01
C GLN A 37 15.00 -5.06 8.13
N ALA A 38 14.26 -5.55 9.13
CA ALA A 38 13.97 -6.96 9.33
C ALA A 38 13.29 -7.58 8.10
N GLN A 39 12.35 -6.85 7.49
CA GLN A 39 11.69 -7.28 6.26
C GLN A 39 12.68 -7.38 5.09
N ARG A 40 13.56 -6.39 4.91
CA ARG A 40 14.59 -6.41 3.84
C ARG A 40 15.60 -7.54 4.01
N GLU A 41 16.11 -7.76 5.22
CA GLU A 41 17.10 -8.81 5.52
C GLU A 41 16.53 -10.22 5.29
N ASN A 42 15.23 -10.37 5.39
CA ASN A 42 14.51 -11.62 5.13
C ASN A 42 13.90 -11.70 3.72
N GLY A 43 14.33 -10.83 2.80
CA GLY A 43 13.90 -10.87 1.40
C GLY A 43 12.46 -10.39 1.17
N LEU A 44 11.85 -9.73 2.16
CA LEU A 44 10.59 -9.00 1.97
C LEU A 44 10.93 -7.59 1.48
N SER A 45 11.04 -7.41 0.18
CA SER A 45 11.20 -6.08 -0.39
C SER A 45 9.88 -5.30 -0.30
N LEU A 46 9.89 -4.19 0.43
CA LEU A 46 8.76 -3.24 0.45
C LEU A 46 8.52 -2.60 -0.92
N MET A 47 9.57 -2.47 -1.73
CA MET A 47 9.48 -2.00 -3.13
C MET A 47 9.14 -3.13 -4.13
N GLY A 48 9.26 -4.40 -3.73
CA GLY A 48 8.79 -5.56 -4.52
C GLY A 48 7.28 -5.76 -4.44
N GLY A 49 6.59 -5.02 -3.56
CA GLY A 49 5.16 -4.81 -3.66
C GLY A 49 4.91 -3.83 -4.80
N ILE A 50 4.56 -4.34 -5.95
CA ILE A 50 4.04 -3.67 -7.14
C ILE A 50 2.74 -2.88 -6.78
N GLY A 51 2.71 -2.26 -5.60
CA GLY A 51 1.46 -1.73 -5.04
C GLY A 51 0.84 -0.57 -5.84
N CYS A 52 1.65 0.29 -6.43
CA CYS A 52 1.14 1.42 -7.21
C CYS A 52 1.33 1.24 -8.73
N LEU A 53 2.18 0.33 -9.19
CA LEU A 53 2.43 0.12 -10.62
C LEU A 53 1.17 -0.30 -11.38
N PRO A 54 0.33 -1.24 -10.91
CA PRO A 54 -0.93 -1.55 -11.55
C PRO A 54 -1.86 -0.34 -11.65
N LEU A 55 -1.88 0.51 -10.62
CA LEU A 55 -2.69 1.73 -10.62
C LEU A 55 -2.19 2.74 -11.65
N LEU A 56 -0.88 2.92 -11.80
CA LEU A 56 -0.30 3.79 -12.82
C LEU A 56 -0.59 3.30 -14.24
N ILE A 57 -0.52 1.99 -14.47
CA ILE A 57 -0.88 1.39 -15.77
C ILE A 57 -2.39 1.50 -16.00
N GLN A 58 -3.20 1.28 -14.97
CA GLN A 58 -4.67 1.34 -15.06
C GLN A 58 -5.19 2.75 -15.36
N PHE A 59 -4.51 3.79 -14.85
CA PHE A 59 -5.00 5.17 -14.92
C PHE A 59 -5.28 5.68 -16.35
N PRO A 60 -4.37 5.51 -17.36
CA PRO A 60 -4.65 5.94 -18.72
C PRO A 60 -5.84 5.16 -19.35
N PHE A 61 -5.96 3.86 -19.09
CA PHE A 61 -7.10 3.07 -19.56
C PHE A 61 -8.41 3.55 -18.97
N PHE A 62 -8.43 3.80 -17.66
CA PHE A 62 -9.61 4.34 -16.99
C PHE A 62 -9.99 5.72 -17.53
N SER A 63 -9.01 6.61 -17.72
CA SER A 63 -9.24 7.93 -18.27
C SER A 63 -9.82 7.86 -19.68
N ALA A 64 -9.26 7.03 -20.55
CA ALA A 64 -9.74 6.84 -21.92
C ALA A 64 -11.18 6.30 -21.95
N LEU A 65 -11.48 5.29 -21.10
CA LEU A 65 -12.81 4.74 -20.96
C LEU A 65 -13.83 5.78 -20.44
N TYR A 66 -13.45 6.54 -19.41
CA TYR A 66 -14.28 7.59 -18.86
C TYR A 66 -14.62 8.66 -19.91
N TYR A 67 -13.62 9.10 -20.69
CA TYR A 67 -13.83 10.02 -21.79
C TYR A 67 -14.75 9.43 -22.88
N ALA A 68 -14.50 8.19 -23.29
CA ALA A 68 -15.35 7.52 -24.26
C ALA A 68 -16.80 7.41 -23.77
N ALA A 69 -17.01 6.97 -22.53
CA ALA A 69 -18.34 6.84 -21.93
C ALA A 69 -19.09 8.17 -21.80
N ARG A 70 -18.38 9.28 -21.64
CA ARG A 70 -19.00 10.59 -21.37
C ARG A 70 -19.19 11.45 -22.61
N TYR A 71 -18.37 11.27 -23.63
CA TYR A 71 -18.32 12.18 -24.80
C TYR A 71 -18.62 11.50 -26.14
N THR A 72 -18.75 10.17 -26.19
CA THR A 72 -19.12 9.48 -27.44
C THR A 72 -20.64 9.44 -27.57
N PRO A 73 -21.22 10.13 -28.59
CA PRO A 73 -22.69 10.26 -28.74
C PRO A 73 -23.42 8.92 -28.86
N GLY A 74 -22.79 7.89 -29.44
CA GLY A 74 -23.34 6.54 -29.52
C GLY A 74 -23.52 5.94 -28.15
N VAL A 75 -22.47 5.91 -27.32
CA VAL A 75 -22.50 5.33 -25.96
C VAL A 75 -23.53 6.01 -25.07
N LEU A 76 -23.72 7.32 -25.21
CA LEU A 76 -24.70 8.08 -24.41
C LEU A 76 -26.16 7.73 -24.72
N LYS A 77 -26.42 7.16 -25.90
CA LYS A 77 -27.78 6.83 -26.36
C LYS A 77 -28.09 5.34 -26.32
N ASP A 78 -27.07 4.51 -26.23
CA ASP A 78 -27.21 3.06 -26.26
C ASP A 78 -27.66 2.51 -24.90
N ASP A 79 -28.58 1.56 -24.97
CA ASP A 79 -29.07 0.81 -23.82
C ASP A 79 -28.34 -0.55 -23.73
N PHE A 80 -28.01 -0.97 -22.52
CA PHE A 80 -27.49 -2.29 -22.24
C PHE A 80 -28.29 -2.97 -21.15
N LEU A 81 -28.88 -4.13 -21.47
CA LEU A 81 -29.84 -4.84 -20.62
C LEU A 81 -31.06 -3.97 -20.25
N TRP A 82 -31.09 -3.45 -19.03
CA TRP A 82 -32.16 -2.61 -18.50
C TRP A 82 -31.78 -1.14 -18.30
N PHE A 83 -30.51 -0.76 -18.55
CA PHE A 83 -30.03 0.58 -18.26
C PHE A 83 -29.37 1.24 -19.48
N ASN A 84 -29.47 2.55 -19.50
CA ASN A 84 -28.81 3.37 -20.51
C ASN A 84 -27.37 3.66 -20.09
N LEU A 85 -26.43 3.45 -21.00
CA LEU A 85 -24.98 3.57 -20.72
C LEU A 85 -24.52 4.99 -20.37
N GLY A 86 -25.22 6.01 -20.89
CA GLY A 86 -24.91 7.42 -20.65
C GLY A 86 -25.50 7.98 -19.36
N HIS A 87 -26.50 7.32 -18.79
CA HIS A 87 -27.19 7.77 -17.59
C HIS A 87 -26.75 7.01 -16.34
N ARG A 88 -27.18 7.50 -15.17
CA ARG A 88 -26.94 6.84 -13.89
C ARG A 88 -27.98 5.75 -13.71
N ASP A 89 -27.53 4.62 -13.21
CA ASP A 89 -28.42 3.50 -12.87
C ASP A 89 -28.20 3.08 -11.41
N PHE A 90 -29.21 3.31 -10.56
CA PHE A 90 -29.09 2.99 -9.13
C PHE A 90 -29.06 1.48 -8.86
N PRO A 91 -29.85 0.62 -9.52
CA PRO A 91 -29.72 -0.83 -9.39
C PRO A 91 -28.31 -1.32 -9.66
N LEU A 92 -27.65 -0.82 -10.70
CA LEU A 92 -26.28 -1.18 -11.05
C LEU A 92 -25.27 -0.73 -9.97
N ILE A 93 -25.49 0.44 -9.36
CA ILE A 93 -24.65 0.94 -8.24
C ILE A 93 -24.78 0.02 -7.03
N ILE A 94 -25.97 -0.47 -6.72
CA ILE A 94 -26.19 -1.40 -5.61
C ILE A 94 -25.50 -2.74 -5.89
N ILE A 95 -25.60 -3.25 -7.11
CA ILE A 95 -24.96 -4.51 -7.52
C ILE A 95 -23.43 -4.41 -7.36
N ILE A 96 -22.84 -3.32 -7.85
CA ILE A 96 -21.39 -3.14 -7.74
C ILE A 96 -20.94 -2.95 -6.29
N ALA A 97 -21.71 -2.24 -5.48
CA ALA A 97 -21.41 -2.08 -4.06
C ALA A 97 -21.43 -3.43 -3.32
N ALA A 98 -22.41 -4.28 -3.58
CA ALA A 98 -22.49 -5.63 -3.04
C ALA A 98 -21.32 -6.51 -3.49
N LEU A 99 -20.95 -6.42 -4.78
CA LEU A 99 -19.81 -7.14 -5.34
C LEU A 99 -18.49 -6.75 -4.63
N TYR A 100 -18.20 -5.45 -4.50
CA TYR A 100 -16.99 -4.97 -3.84
C TYR A 100 -17.00 -5.22 -2.33
N TYR A 101 -18.17 -5.20 -1.70
CA TYR A 101 -18.29 -5.61 -0.31
C TYR A 101 -17.92 -7.09 -0.13
N PHE A 102 -18.44 -7.96 -1.00
CA PHE A 102 -18.10 -9.39 -1.01
C PHE A 102 -16.60 -9.61 -1.29
N GLN A 103 -16.02 -8.89 -2.24
CA GLN A 103 -14.58 -8.93 -2.52
C GLN A 103 -13.75 -8.50 -1.30
N SER A 104 -14.16 -7.44 -0.61
CA SER A 104 -13.50 -6.96 0.61
C SER A 104 -13.58 -7.99 1.73
N TRP A 105 -14.72 -8.64 1.89
CA TRP A 105 -14.91 -9.70 2.85
C TRP A 105 -14.01 -10.92 2.56
N LEU A 106 -13.92 -11.35 1.30
CA LEU A 106 -12.98 -12.41 0.90
C LEU A 106 -11.52 -12.00 1.15
N SER A 107 -11.16 -10.76 0.91
CA SER A 107 -9.80 -10.24 1.07
C SER A 107 -9.40 -10.18 2.54
N ILE A 108 -10.30 -9.75 3.42
CA ILE A 108 -10.05 -9.62 4.86
C ILE A 108 -9.79 -10.96 5.52
N GLN A 109 -10.42 -12.05 5.05
CA GLN A 109 -10.17 -13.39 5.56
C GLN A 109 -8.73 -13.88 5.30
N GLN A 110 -8.05 -13.28 4.33
CA GLN A 110 -6.67 -13.60 3.98
C GLN A 110 -5.64 -12.89 4.87
N VAL A 111 -6.07 -11.87 5.59
CA VAL A 111 -5.21 -11.06 6.45
C VAL A 111 -5.03 -11.75 7.80
N PRO A 112 -3.80 -11.83 8.34
CA PRO A 112 -3.55 -12.31 9.69
C PRO A 112 -4.39 -11.56 10.73
N GLU A 113 -4.85 -12.27 11.77
CA GLU A 113 -5.79 -11.72 12.77
C GLU A 113 -5.31 -10.43 13.42
N GLU A 114 -4.00 -10.32 13.68
CA GLU A 114 -3.40 -9.15 14.31
C GLU A 114 -3.52 -7.88 13.47
N GLN A 115 -3.52 -8.03 12.14
CA GLN A 115 -3.61 -6.92 11.19
C GLN A 115 -5.03 -6.70 10.69
N ARG A 116 -5.94 -7.66 10.90
CA ARG A 116 -7.31 -7.65 10.38
C ARG A 116 -8.07 -6.42 10.82
N LYS A 117 -8.01 -6.06 12.11
CA LYS A 117 -8.70 -4.86 12.65
C LYS A 117 -8.22 -3.57 12.00
N GLN A 118 -6.91 -3.44 11.79
CA GLN A 118 -6.33 -2.24 11.19
C GLN A 118 -6.63 -2.13 9.69
N MET A 119 -6.59 -3.26 8.98
CA MET A 119 -6.85 -3.30 7.53
C MET A 119 -8.34 -3.31 7.20
N ALA A 120 -9.21 -3.77 8.11
CA ALA A 120 -10.64 -3.83 7.90
C ALA A 120 -11.23 -2.46 7.53
N ALA A 121 -10.87 -1.41 8.26
CA ALA A 121 -11.35 -0.06 8.00
C ALA A 121 -11.01 0.40 6.57
N THR A 122 -9.78 0.16 6.14
CA THR A 122 -9.32 0.50 4.77
C THR A 122 -10.00 -0.35 3.71
N MET A 123 -10.18 -1.65 3.96
CA MET A 123 -10.79 -2.56 2.99
C MET A 123 -12.29 -2.31 2.80
N TYR A 124 -13.01 -1.99 3.89
CA TYR A 124 -14.43 -1.67 3.79
C TYR A 124 -14.71 -0.23 3.35
N SER A 125 -13.71 0.66 3.34
CA SER A 125 -13.87 1.99 2.74
C SER A 125 -14.02 1.94 1.21
N MET A 126 -13.48 0.90 0.55
CA MET A 126 -13.55 0.74 -0.91
C MET A 126 -14.99 0.63 -1.44
N PRO A 127 -15.89 -0.25 -0.92
CA PRO A 127 -17.29 -0.29 -1.35
C PRO A 127 -18.01 1.03 -1.16
N ILE A 128 -17.74 1.73 -0.06
CA ILE A 128 -18.35 3.05 0.23
C ILE A 128 -17.91 4.07 -0.83
N MET A 129 -16.62 4.09 -1.14
CA MET A 129 -16.07 4.97 -2.18
C MET A 129 -16.67 4.63 -3.56
N MET A 130 -16.89 3.34 -3.86
CA MET A 130 -17.54 2.91 -5.11
C MET A 130 -18.96 3.42 -5.24
N ILE A 131 -19.73 3.46 -4.16
CA ILE A 131 -21.08 4.06 -4.16
C ILE A 131 -20.98 5.55 -4.49
N PHE A 132 -20.08 6.28 -3.83
CA PHE A 132 -19.90 7.71 -4.05
C PHE A 132 -19.50 8.04 -5.50
N PHE A 133 -18.54 7.33 -6.07
CA PHE A 133 -18.15 7.48 -7.47
C PHE A 133 -19.23 7.00 -8.43
N GLY A 134 -19.95 5.93 -8.08
CA GLY A 134 -21.04 5.40 -8.88
C GLY A 134 -22.17 6.41 -9.09
N ILE A 135 -22.53 7.15 -8.04
CA ILE A 135 -23.56 8.22 -8.12
C ILE A 135 -23.12 9.33 -9.08
N SER A 136 -21.82 9.56 -9.26
CA SER A 136 -21.31 10.62 -10.11
C SER A 136 -20.95 10.19 -11.53
N SER A 137 -20.97 8.87 -11.80
CA SER A 137 -20.49 8.28 -13.06
C SER A 137 -21.61 7.77 -13.94
N PRO A 138 -21.44 7.77 -15.29
CA PRO A 138 -22.33 7.08 -16.20
C PRO A 138 -22.31 5.56 -16.00
N ALA A 139 -23.42 4.86 -16.32
CA ALA A 139 -23.53 3.42 -16.16
C ALA A 139 -22.47 2.63 -16.94
N ALA A 140 -21.99 3.13 -18.06
CA ALA A 140 -20.89 2.52 -18.82
C ALA A 140 -19.60 2.37 -17.97
N VAL A 141 -19.26 3.36 -17.15
CA VAL A 141 -18.10 3.28 -16.25
C VAL A 141 -18.33 2.28 -15.13
N ILE A 142 -19.54 2.25 -14.58
CA ILE A 142 -19.92 1.31 -13.52
C ILE A 142 -19.91 -0.12 -14.06
N LEU A 143 -20.35 -0.34 -15.28
CA LEU A 143 -20.31 -1.64 -15.96
C LEU A 143 -18.87 -2.14 -16.11
N TYR A 144 -17.94 -1.28 -16.49
CA TYR A 144 -16.51 -1.63 -16.53
C TYR A 144 -15.99 -2.07 -15.17
N TRP A 145 -16.33 -1.35 -14.10
CA TRP A 145 -15.94 -1.74 -12.74
C TRP A 145 -16.61 -3.04 -12.30
N LEU A 146 -17.84 -3.29 -12.70
CA LEU A 146 -18.53 -4.55 -12.42
C LEU A 146 -17.78 -5.74 -13.04
N VAL A 147 -17.45 -5.66 -14.33
CA VAL A 147 -16.71 -6.70 -15.02
C VAL A 147 -15.31 -6.90 -14.39
N GLY A 148 -14.60 -5.81 -14.11
CA GLY A 148 -13.30 -5.83 -13.43
C GLY A 148 -13.37 -6.45 -12.03
N GLY A 149 -14.43 -6.14 -11.28
CA GLY A 149 -14.68 -6.72 -9.94
C GLY A 149 -14.97 -8.22 -9.99
N ILE A 150 -15.77 -8.69 -10.94
CA ILE A 150 -16.02 -10.12 -11.17
C ILE A 150 -14.71 -10.84 -11.50
N PHE A 151 -13.93 -10.29 -12.44
CA PHE A 151 -12.64 -10.84 -12.81
C PHE A 151 -11.68 -10.90 -11.60
N SER A 152 -11.65 -9.87 -10.80
CA SER A 152 -10.83 -9.77 -9.59
C SER A 152 -11.21 -10.84 -8.55
N ILE A 153 -12.50 -11.13 -8.37
CA ILE A 153 -12.97 -12.21 -7.49
C ILE A 153 -12.51 -13.57 -8.02
N ILE A 154 -12.69 -13.83 -9.31
CA ILE A 154 -12.23 -15.07 -9.94
C ILE A 154 -10.72 -15.25 -9.74
N GLN A 155 -9.94 -14.21 -10.01
CA GLN A 155 -8.49 -14.22 -9.81
C GLN A 155 -8.12 -14.50 -8.34
N GLN A 156 -8.85 -13.90 -7.41
CA GLN A 156 -8.63 -14.11 -5.98
C GLN A 156 -8.93 -15.56 -5.55
N LEU A 157 -10.01 -16.14 -6.07
CA LEU A 157 -10.35 -17.54 -5.81
C LEU A 157 -9.28 -18.49 -6.37
N ILE A 158 -8.85 -18.30 -7.62
CA ILE A 158 -7.77 -19.05 -8.23
C ILE A 158 -6.49 -18.94 -7.38
N THR A 159 -6.14 -17.73 -6.97
CA THR A 159 -4.97 -17.49 -6.12
C THR A 159 -5.08 -18.24 -4.80
N ASN A 160 -6.24 -18.21 -4.16
CA ASN A 160 -6.44 -18.80 -2.85
C ASN A 160 -6.44 -20.35 -2.89
N TYR A 161 -7.11 -20.93 -3.88
CA TYR A 161 -7.30 -22.39 -3.94
C TYR A 161 -6.20 -23.13 -4.71
N ILE A 162 -5.58 -22.48 -5.69
CA ILE A 162 -4.60 -23.13 -6.56
C ILE A 162 -3.17 -22.65 -6.26
N ILE A 163 -2.95 -21.35 -6.18
CA ILE A 163 -1.59 -20.79 -6.08
C ILE A 163 -1.06 -20.84 -4.65
N LYS A 164 -1.87 -20.46 -3.67
CA LYS A 164 -1.45 -20.42 -2.26
C LYS A 164 -0.95 -21.76 -1.70
N PRO A 165 -1.63 -22.91 -1.87
CA PRO A 165 -1.14 -24.16 -1.34
C PRO A 165 0.24 -24.52 -1.89
N ARG A 166 0.45 -24.38 -3.20
CA ARG A 166 1.76 -24.60 -3.83
C ARG A 166 2.84 -23.64 -3.34
N LEU A 167 2.45 -22.38 -3.08
CA LEU A 167 3.38 -21.37 -2.58
C LEU A 167 3.76 -21.64 -1.12
N LYS A 168 2.86 -22.16 -0.30
CA LYS A 168 3.14 -22.53 1.09
C LYS A 168 4.26 -23.58 1.18
N GLU A 169 4.20 -24.63 0.35
CA GLU A 169 5.23 -25.68 0.29
C GLU A 169 6.58 -25.09 -0.08
N LYS A 170 6.64 -24.31 -1.17
CA LYS A 170 7.89 -23.66 -1.62
C LYS A 170 8.48 -22.71 -0.55
N VAL A 171 7.65 -21.93 0.10
CA VAL A 171 8.10 -21.03 1.16
C VAL A 171 8.57 -21.81 2.39
N ALA A 172 7.89 -22.90 2.75
CA ALA A 172 8.32 -23.76 3.84
C ALA A 172 9.69 -24.38 3.57
N GLU A 173 9.96 -24.82 2.35
CA GLU A 173 11.28 -25.34 1.96
C GLU A 173 12.35 -24.26 1.96
N GLU A 174 12.02 -23.04 1.49
CA GLU A 174 12.93 -21.91 1.50
C GLU A 174 13.37 -21.55 2.92
N PHE A 175 12.43 -21.49 3.88
CA PHE A 175 12.74 -21.21 5.28
C PHE A 175 13.36 -22.38 6.06
N LYS A 176 13.21 -23.61 5.60
CA LYS A 176 14.01 -24.73 6.12
C LYS A 176 15.48 -24.61 5.74
N LYS A 177 15.76 -24.13 4.51
CA LYS A 177 17.14 -23.92 4.03
C LYS A 177 17.77 -22.63 4.57
N ASN A 178 16.96 -21.58 4.70
CA ASN A 178 17.38 -20.26 5.17
C ASN A 178 16.45 -19.81 6.29
N PRO A 179 16.77 -20.12 7.56
CA PRO A 179 15.93 -19.73 8.69
C PRO A 179 15.81 -18.21 8.79
N PRO A 180 14.69 -17.69 9.33
CA PRO A 180 14.47 -16.28 9.51
C PRO A 180 15.61 -15.61 10.28
N LYS A 181 16.16 -14.54 9.74
CA LYS A 181 17.20 -13.76 10.40
C LYS A 181 16.55 -12.84 11.42
N ALA A 182 16.97 -12.94 12.68
CA ALA A 182 16.58 -11.99 13.70
C ALA A 182 17.08 -10.58 13.31
N PRO A 183 16.30 -9.53 13.62
CA PRO A 183 16.75 -8.17 13.36
C PRO A 183 18.06 -7.91 14.08
N ARG A 184 19.01 -7.34 13.38
CA ARG A 184 20.26 -6.89 14.03
C ARG A 184 19.88 -5.73 14.95
N THR A 185 19.94 -5.98 16.24
CA THR A 185 19.63 -5.01 17.30
C THR A 185 20.69 -3.90 17.45
N THR A 186 21.55 -3.71 16.47
CA THR A 186 22.39 -2.53 16.43
C THR A 186 21.52 -1.35 16.02
N PRO A 187 21.24 -0.40 16.95
CA PRO A 187 20.74 0.88 16.51
C PRO A 187 21.73 1.37 15.47
N ASN A 188 21.27 1.56 14.25
CA ASN A 188 22.05 2.20 13.21
C ASN A 188 22.31 3.62 13.75
N LYS A 189 23.37 3.77 14.54
CA LYS A 189 23.93 5.08 14.81
C LYS A 189 24.19 5.63 13.42
N ARG A 190 23.26 6.45 12.93
CA ARG A 190 23.53 7.28 11.77
C ARG A 190 24.91 7.84 12.04
N LYS A 191 25.91 7.40 11.29
CA LYS A 191 27.21 8.06 11.32
C LYS A 191 26.85 9.50 11.10
N ASP A 192 27.12 10.32 12.11
CA ASP A 192 26.92 11.74 12.01
C ASP A 192 27.81 12.18 10.84
N VAL A 193 27.18 12.30 9.67
CA VAL A 193 27.80 12.77 8.43
C VAL A 193 27.85 14.31 8.42
N THR A 194 27.66 14.94 9.60
CA THR A 194 27.94 16.35 9.72
C THR A 194 29.44 16.51 9.40
N PRO A 195 29.80 17.12 8.28
CA PRO A 195 31.19 17.22 7.91
C PRO A 195 31.87 17.98 9.05
N LYS A 196 32.88 17.37 9.70
CA LYS A 196 33.67 18.01 10.76
C LYS A 196 34.26 19.37 10.38
N ASN A 197 34.13 19.71 9.10
CA ASN A 197 34.60 20.96 8.53
C ASN A 197 33.61 22.14 8.74
N THR A 198 32.33 21.87 9.03
CA THR A 198 31.36 22.97 9.22
C THR A 198 31.58 23.70 10.55
N GLN A 199 32.04 22.99 11.60
CA GLN A 199 32.39 23.62 12.87
C GLN A 199 33.70 24.40 12.76
N ALA A 200 34.67 23.93 11.97
CA ALA A 200 35.92 24.66 11.70
C ALA A 200 35.67 25.94 10.90
N ILE A 201 34.75 25.93 9.97
CA ILE A 201 34.37 27.10 9.17
C ILE A 201 33.59 28.12 10.03
N ALA A 202 32.67 27.63 10.89
CA ALA A 202 31.90 28.51 11.79
C ALA A 202 32.80 29.18 12.85
N ASN A 203 33.80 28.47 13.37
CA ASN A 203 34.78 29.01 14.32
C ASN A 203 35.76 29.98 13.65
N LYS A 204 36.14 29.76 12.38
CA LYS A 204 36.96 30.67 11.60
C LYS A 204 36.19 31.96 11.25
N ALA A 205 34.92 31.86 10.97
CA ALA A 205 34.05 33.03 10.70
C ALA A 205 33.81 33.87 11.97
N LYS A 206 33.71 33.25 13.16
CA LYS A 206 33.61 33.98 14.43
C LYS A 206 34.88 34.70 14.80
N LYS A 207 36.05 34.14 14.49
CA LYS A 207 37.37 34.74 14.83
C LYS A 207 37.71 35.95 13.94
N ASN A 208 37.16 36.02 12.73
CA ASN A 208 37.44 37.10 11.78
C ASN A 208 36.48 38.31 11.86
N ARG A 209 35.38 38.17 12.62
CA ARG A 209 34.39 39.25 12.70
C ARG A 209 34.80 40.47 13.56
N ASN A 210 35.83 40.32 14.42
CA ASN A 210 36.30 41.37 15.30
C ASN A 210 37.74 41.87 15.04
N ALA A 211 38.44 41.34 14.06
CA ALA A 211 39.84 41.67 13.76
C ALA A 211 40.02 43.00 12.99
N GLY A 212 38.95 43.61 12.53
CA GLY A 212 39.00 44.83 11.69
C GLY A 212 38.60 46.14 12.35
N LYS A 213 38.22 46.14 13.64
CA LYS A 213 37.65 47.36 14.30
C LYS A 213 38.54 48.08 15.27
N GLN A 214 39.82 47.65 15.45
CA GLN A 214 40.68 48.23 16.45
C GLN A 214 41.86 49.10 15.93
N ASN A 215 41.92 49.44 14.64
CA ASN A 215 42.96 50.38 14.15
C ASN A 215 42.32 51.54 13.36
N ARG A 216 41.60 52.41 14.09
CA ARG A 216 41.38 53.81 13.74
C ARG A 216 41.38 54.63 15.00
N LYS A 217 42.51 55.06 15.42
CA LYS A 217 42.74 56.32 16.11
C LYS A 217 43.90 56.99 15.38
#